data_53bc21f202b3a628f0039fc8b4820612
#
_entry.id   53bc21f202b3a628f0039fc8b4820612
#
_cell.length_a   1.000
_cell.length_b   1.000
_cell.length_c   1.000
_cell.angle_alpha   90.00
_cell.angle_beta   90.00
_cell.angle_gamma   90.00
#
_symmetry.space_group_name_H-M   'P 1'
#
loop_
_entity.id
_entity.type
_entity.pdbx_description
1 polymer ?
#
loop_
_entity_poly.entity_id
_entity_poly.type
_entity_poly.pdbx_seq_one_letter_code
_entity_poly.pdbx_strand_id
1 'polypeptide(L)'
;EVRALAAADKILAPNVNTVSMLKKNGISSDMIPVGIWDYRMNETQIAKIREISHAHKKENEVKIAFAGNLNKSEFLSVMEIPSDVRMELWGKLDPEREKTMADGCYYHGILSSDEIPFAVAEMDYGLVWDGSGKDEIEGGLGEYLRYNNSHKCALYLASGLPVIVWSQSGMAYFVKEHACGIVIDRLSDLDQV
;
A
#
# COMPACT_ATOMS: atom_id res chain seq x y z
N GLU A 1 -0.75 8.50 -26.40
CA GLU A 1 -1.69 7.96 -25.37
C GLU A 1 -3.00 8.75 -25.35
N VAL A 2 -2.98 10.09 -25.17
CA VAL A 2 -4.19 10.94 -25.09
C VAL A 2 -5.13 10.74 -26.29
N ARG A 3 -4.61 10.62 -27.52
CA ARG A 3 -5.41 10.39 -28.74
C ARG A 3 -6.14 9.03 -28.71
N ALA A 4 -5.49 8.00 -28.18
CA ALA A 4 -6.12 6.68 -28.06
C ALA A 4 -7.25 6.68 -27.03
N LEU A 5 -7.03 7.32 -25.88
CA LEU A 5 -8.06 7.48 -24.84
C LEU A 5 -9.24 8.32 -25.32
N ALA A 6 -8.99 9.38 -26.10
CA ALA A 6 -10.04 10.23 -26.66
C ALA A 6 -10.90 9.53 -27.72
N ALA A 7 -10.40 8.45 -28.33
CA ALA A 7 -11.12 7.64 -29.32
C ALA A 7 -11.88 6.45 -28.72
N ALA A 8 -11.74 6.21 -27.41
CA ALA A 8 -12.43 5.11 -26.74
C ALA A 8 -13.87 5.51 -26.37
N ASP A 9 -14.82 4.61 -26.57
CA ASP A 9 -16.21 4.80 -26.14
C ASP A 9 -16.34 4.80 -24.62
N LYS A 10 -15.56 3.91 -23.96
CA LYS A 10 -15.48 3.80 -22.48
C LYS A 10 -14.05 3.55 -22.02
N ILE A 11 -13.72 4.10 -20.86
CA ILE A 11 -12.42 3.94 -20.20
C ILE A 11 -12.63 3.36 -18.80
N LEU A 12 -12.00 2.23 -18.49
CA LEU A 12 -11.85 1.75 -17.13
C LEU A 12 -10.64 2.45 -16.52
N ALA A 13 -10.88 3.36 -15.58
CA ALA A 13 -9.84 4.08 -14.88
C ALA A 13 -9.54 3.41 -13.52
N PRO A 14 -8.29 3.40 -13.04
CA PRO A 14 -7.96 2.81 -11.74
C PRO A 14 -8.85 3.36 -10.60
N ASN A 15 -8.98 4.67 -10.50
CA ASN A 15 -9.66 5.36 -9.41
C ASN A 15 -10.21 6.72 -9.84
N VAL A 16 -10.90 7.38 -8.93
CA VAL A 16 -11.54 8.70 -9.17
C VAL A 16 -10.52 9.81 -9.45
N ASN A 17 -9.31 9.73 -8.89
CA ASN A 17 -8.25 10.70 -9.16
C ASN A 17 -7.80 10.63 -10.62
N THR A 18 -7.65 9.42 -11.16
CA THR A 18 -7.34 9.18 -12.58
C THR A 18 -8.46 9.70 -13.48
N VAL A 19 -9.71 9.44 -13.15
CA VAL A 19 -10.87 10.01 -13.88
C VAL A 19 -10.79 11.54 -13.90
N SER A 20 -10.55 12.16 -12.74
CA SER A 20 -10.46 13.61 -12.62
C SER A 20 -9.31 14.18 -13.44
N MET A 21 -8.15 13.53 -13.41
CA MET A 21 -6.96 13.92 -14.18
C MET A 21 -7.22 13.82 -15.68
N LEU A 22 -7.80 12.73 -16.15
CA LEU A 22 -8.11 12.53 -17.58
C LEU A 22 -9.12 13.56 -18.08
N LYS A 23 -10.17 13.86 -17.31
CA LYS A 23 -11.14 14.91 -17.63
C LYS A 23 -10.50 16.29 -17.73
N LYS A 24 -9.60 16.65 -16.79
CA LYS A 24 -8.82 17.91 -16.83
C LYS A 24 -7.95 18.01 -18.08
N ASN A 25 -7.49 16.88 -18.62
CA ASN A 25 -6.69 16.81 -19.85
C ASN A 25 -7.56 16.69 -21.12
N GLY A 26 -8.87 16.97 -21.04
CA GLY A 26 -9.76 17.06 -22.20
C GLY A 26 -10.28 15.72 -22.71
N ILE A 27 -10.17 14.63 -21.96
CA ILE A 27 -10.80 13.35 -22.30
C ILE A 27 -12.27 13.39 -21.89
N SER A 28 -13.16 13.28 -22.88
CA SER A 28 -14.62 13.35 -22.70
C SER A 28 -15.31 11.99 -22.69
N SER A 29 -14.59 10.91 -23.00
CA SER A 29 -15.12 9.54 -23.00
C SER A 29 -15.78 9.18 -21.65
N ASP A 30 -16.74 8.28 -21.68
CA ASP A 30 -17.34 7.74 -20.47
C ASP A 30 -16.30 6.97 -19.64
N MET A 31 -16.20 7.26 -18.34
CA MET A 31 -15.15 6.71 -17.47
C MET A 31 -15.75 6.05 -16.24
N ILE A 32 -15.33 4.82 -16.00
CA ILE A 32 -15.74 4.01 -14.85
C ILE A 32 -14.53 3.77 -13.96
N PRO A 33 -14.50 4.29 -12.71
CA PRO A 33 -13.44 3.97 -11.77
C PRO A 33 -13.59 2.52 -11.29
N VAL A 34 -12.49 1.76 -11.33
CA VAL A 34 -12.43 0.35 -10.86
C VAL A 34 -12.43 0.28 -9.33
N GLY A 35 -11.76 1.25 -8.68
CA GLY A 35 -11.68 1.35 -7.21
C GLY A 35 -10.49 0.60 -6.62
N ILE A 36 -10.47 -0.71 -6.67
CA ILE A 36 -9.37 -1.54 -6.17
C ILE A 36 -9.08 -2.68 -7.15
N TRP A 37 -7.81 -3.12 -7.20
CA TRP A 37 -7.44 -4.36 -7.88
C TRP A 37 -7.80 -5.58 -7.03
N ASP A 38 -8.15 -6.70 -7.66
CA ASP A 38 -8.33 -7.97 -6.98
C ASP A 38 -6.99 -8.55 -6.49
N TYR A 39 -7.05 -9.36 -5.42
CA TYR A 39 -5.99 -10.25 -5.00
C TYR A 39 -6.60 -11.66 -4.87
N ARG A 40 -6.21 -12.54 -5.79
CA ARG A 40 -6.87 -13.84 -5.94
C ARG A 40 -6.35 -14.85 -4.91
N MET A 41 -7.27 -15.36 -4.11
CA MET A 41 -7.02 -16.44 -3.16
C MET A 41 -8.11 -17.51 -3.28
N ASN A 42 -7.76 -18.76 -2.99
CA ASN A 42 -8.72 -19.83 -2.90
C ASN A 42 -9.35 -19.89 -1.49
N GLU A 43 -10.41 -20.69 -1.34
CA GLU A 43 -11.15 -20.82 -0.06
C GLU A 43 -10.28 -21.33 1.09
N THR A 44 -9.33 -22.22 0.81
CA THR A 44 -8.40 -22.75 1.82
C THR A 44 -7.47 -21.67 2.34
N GLN A 45 -6.94 -20.83 1.45
CA GLN A 45 -6.10 -19.70 1.82
C GLN A 45 -6.89 -18.69 2.66
N ILE A 46 -8.10 -18.35 2.24
CA ILE A 46 -9.00 -17.43 2.98
C ILE A 46 -9.30 -17.98 4.39
N ALA A 47 -9.62 -19.27 4.51
CA ALA A 47 -9.89 -19.89 5.80
C ALA A 47 -8.67 -19.79 6.73
N LYS A 48 -7.48 -20.12 6.22
CA LYS A 48 -6.22 -20.04 6.98
C LYS A 48 -5.90 -18.61 7.43
N ILE A 49 -6.09 -17.61 6.55
CA ILE A 49 -5.91 -16.20 6.91
C ILE A 49 -6.84 -15.78 8.05
N ARG A 50 -8.10 -16.19 7.99
CA ARG A 50 -9.05 -15.90 9.07
C ARG A 50 -8.61 -16.52 10.41
N GLU A 51 -8.09 -17.73 10.40
CA GLU A 51 -7.53 -18.37 11.60
C GLU A 51 -6.36 -17.57 12.16
N ILE A 52 -5.41 -17.16 11.32
CA ILE A 52 -4.25 -16.36 11.71
C ILE A 52 -4.70 -15.01 12.27
N SER A 53 -5.55 -14.28 11.58
CA SER A 53 -6.05 -12.98 12.01
C SER A 53 -6.85 -13.06 13.32
N HIS A 54 -7.65 -14.11 13.54
CA HIS A 54 -8.36 -14.32 14.81
C HIS A 54 -7.43 -14.71 15.97
N ALA A 55 -6.31 -15.38 15.67
CA ALA A 55 -5.32 -15.76 16.67
C ALA A 55 -4.37 -14.60 17.01
N HIS A 56 -4.26 -13.61 16.13
CA HIS A 56 -3.41 -12.45 16.33
C HIS A 56 -3.85 -11.65 17.55
N LYS A 57 -2.90 -11.38 18.44
CA LYS A 57 -3.10 -10.55 19.63
C LYS A 57 -2.32 -9.28 19.47
N LYS A 58 -2.97 -8.15 19.71
CA LYS A 58 -2.27 -6.87 19.79
C LYS A 58 -1.24 -6.92 20.92
N GLU A 59 -0.02 -6.59 20.58
CA GLU A 59 1.11 -6.44 21.50
C GLU A 59 1.25 -4.98 21.92
N ASN A 60 2.28 -4.66 22.71
CA ASN A 60 2.59 -3.28 23.06
C ASN A 60 3.20 -2.50 21.88
N GLU A 61 3.77 -3.21 20.91
CA GLU A 61 4.31 -2.64 19.68
C GLU A 61 3.36 -2.90 18.51
N VAL A 62 3.11 -1.87 17.72
CA VAL A 62 2.30 -1.96 16.49
C VAL A 62 3.17 -2.49 15.36
N LYS A 63 2.78 -3.59 14.75
CA LYS A 63 3.49 -4.22 13.62
C LYS A 63 2.87 -3.79 12.29
N ILE A 64 3.63 -3.10 11.48
CA ILE A 64 3.19 -2.60 10.18
C ILE A 64 3.90 -3.36 9.06
N ALA A 65 3.13 -4.07 8.23
CA ALA A 65 3.65 -4.76 7.06
C ALA A 65 4.01 -3.79 5.93
N PHE A 66 5.17 -4.02 5.29
CA PHE A 66 5.50 -3.42 4.01
C PHE A 66 6.08 -4.46 3.06
N ALA A 67 5.34 -4.81 2.00
CA ALA A 67 5.71 -5.84 1.04
C ALA A 67 5.89 -5.27 -0.37
N GLY A 68 6.99 -5.62 -1.05
CA GLY A 68 7.22 -5.20 -2.43
C GLY A 68 8.69 -5.12 -2.84
N ASN A 69 9.00 -4.28 -3.82
CA ASN A 69 10.39 -4.04 -4.22
C ASN A 69 11.00 -2.94 -3.34
N LEU A 70 11.66 -3.36 -2.25
CA LEU A 70 12.22 -2.47 -1.24
C LEU A 70 13.35 -1.58 -1.78
N ASN A 71 14.01 -2.00 -2.88
CA ASN A 71 15.04 -1.19 -3.53
C ASN A 71 14.52 0.12 -4.12
N LYS A 72 13.21 0.22 -4.35
CA LYS A 72 12.56 1.44 -4.87
C LYS A 72 11.96 2.32 -3.78
N SER A 73 11.88 1.82 -2.56
CA SER A 73 11.22 2.48 -1.43
C SER A 73 12.25 3.21 -0.58
N GLU A 74 12.75 4.33 -1.11
CA GLU A 74 13.86 5.09 -0.49
C GLU A 74 13.48 5.62 0.89
N PHE A 75 12.21 5.93 1.13
CA PHE A 75 11.71 6.41 2.42
C PHE A 75 12.06 5.48 3.59
N LEU A 76 12.17 4.16 3.35
CA LEU A 76 12.54 3.17 4.38
C LEU A 76 13.93 3.39 4.98
N SER A 77 14.80 4.15 4.31
CA SER A 77 16.14 4.45 4.81
C SER A 77 16.22 5.81 5.54
N VAL A 78 15.19 6.63 5.43
CA VAL A 78 15.22 8.02 5.93
C VAL A 78 14.05 8.35 6.87
N MET A 79 13.02 7.50 6.93
CA MET A 79 11.88 7.71 7.82
C MET A 79 12.27 7.58 9.30
N GLU A 80 11.54 8.26 10.16
CA GLU A 80 11.60 8.06 11.60
C GLU A 80 10.44 7.15 12.03
N ILE A 81 10.77 6.04 12.69
CA ILE A 81 9.78 5.06 13.15
C ILE A 81 9.57 5.30 14.64
N PRO A 82 8.32 5.51 15.11
CA PRO A 82 8.00 5.61 16.53
C PRO A 82 8.49 4.38 17.31
N SER A 83 8.87 4.56 18.56
CA SER A 83 9.51 3.49 19.38
C SER A 83 8.58 2.32 19.71
N ASP A 84 7.28 2.50 19.56
CA ASP A 84 6.23 1.49 19.74
C ASP A 84 5.70 0.94 18.40
N VAL A 85 6.37 1.28 17.29
CA VAL A 85 6.06 0.79 15.94
C VAL A 85 7.21 -0.04 15.38
N ARG A 86 6.90 -1.13 14.71
CA ARG A 86 7.84 -1.95 13.95
C ARG A 86 7.42 -2.05 12.49
N MET A 87 8.36 -1.82 11.59
CA MET A 87 8.16 -2.02 10.15
C MET A 87 8.65 -3.42 9.77
N GLU A 88 7.74 -4.31 9.43
CA GLU A 88 8.02 -5.70 9.02
C GLU A 88 8.05 -5.78 7.50
N LEU A 89 9.24 -6.07 6.93
CA LEU A 89 9.54 -5.88 5.51
C LEU A 89 9.70 -7.19 4.75
N TRP A 90 9.03 -7.34 3.62
CA TRP A 90 9.17 -8.47 2.68
C TRP A 90 9.40 -7.98 1.26
N GLY A 91 10.30 -8.65 0.56
CA GLY A 91 10.49 -8.44 -0.87
C GLY A 91 11.94 -8.27 -1.28
N LYS A 92 12.14 -7.83 -2.53
CA LYS A 92 13.48 -7.70 -3.08
C LYS A 92 14.22 -6.53 -2.41
N LEU A 93 15.36 -6.85 -1.77
CA LEU A 93 16.24 -5.90 -1.11
C LEU A 93 17.69 -6.27 -1.41
N ASP A 94 18.47 -5.30 -1.85
CA ASP A 94 19.89 -5.47 -2.05
C ASP A 94 20.64 -5.38 -0.69
N PRO A 95 21.66 -6.22 -0.43
CA PRO A 95 22.35 -6.26 0.88
C PRO A 95 22.95 -4.92 1.32
N GLU A 96 23.37 -4.08 0.38
CA GLU A 96 23.90 -2.75 0.72
C GLU A 96 22.79 -1.78 1.18
N ARG A 97 21.58 -1.92 0.63
CA ARG A 97 20.44 -1.12 1.09
C ARG A 97 19.89 -1.59 2.44
N GLU A 98 19.94 -2.88 2.71
CA GLU A 98 19.54 -3.43 4.01
C GLU A 98 20.30 -2.75 5.15
N LYS A 99 21.60 -2.49 4.96
CA LYS A 99 22.46 -1.80 5.95
C LYS A 99 22.08 -0.33 6.21
N THR A 100 21.27 0.25 5.32
CA THR A 100 20.86 1.66 5.37
C THR A 100 19.41 1.85 5.77
N MET A 101 18.69 0.78 6.12
CA MET A 101 17.32 0.90 6.60
C MET A 101 17.25 1.66 7.92
N ALA A 102 16.17 2.38 8.13
CA ALA A 102 15.91 3.06 9.40
C ALA A 102 15.84 2.06 10.56
N ASP A 103 16.22 2.50 11.75
CA ASP A 103 16.02 1.73 12.97
C ASP A 103 14.52 1.43 13.16
N GLY A 104 14.18 0.20 13.54
CA GLY A 104 12.79 -0.26 13.61
C GLY A 104 12.28 -0.97 12.36
N CYS A 105 13.11 -1.10 11.30
CA CYS A 105 12.84 -1.94 10.14
C CYS A 105 13.39 -3.36 10.34
N TYR A 106 12.57 -4.38 10.10
CA TYR A 106 12.93 -5.80 10.21
C TYR A 106 12.68 -6.51 8.89
N TYR A 107 13.75 -6.99 8.26
CA TYR A 107 13.68 -7.64 6.96
C TYR A 107 13.53 -9.15 7.08
N HIS A 108 12.54 -9.73 6.39
CA HIS A 108 12.19 -11.15 6.41
C HIS A 108 12.47 -11.88 5.10
N GLY A 109 13.10 -11.22 4.14
CA GLY A 109 13.40 -11.86 2.86
C GLY A 109 12.26 -11.77 1.85
N ILE A 110 12.28 -12.70 0.89
CA ILE A 110 11.33 -12.76 -0.22
C ILE A 110 10.38 -13.93 0.01
N LEU A 111 9.10 -13.67 -0.08
CA LEU A 111 8.06 -14.70 -0.12
C LEU A 111 7.37 -14.68 -1.49
N SER A 112 6.83 -15.83 -1.89
CA SER A 112 6.00 -15.95 -3.08
C SER A 112 4.65 -15.24 -2.89
N SER A 113 3.94 -15.00 -4.01
CA SER A 113 2.58 -14.44 -3.98
C SER A 113 1.58 -15.31 -3.20
N ASP A 114 1.85 -16.61 -3.07
CA ASP A 114 0.99 -17.54 -2.33
C ASP A 114 1.32 -17.59 -0.84
N GLU A 115 2.53 -17.18 -0.43
CA GLU A 115 3.00 -17.22 0.95
C GLU A 115 2.83 -15.88 1.68
N ILE A 116 3.09 -14.78 0.99
CA ILE A 116 3.07 -13.45 1.58
C ILE A 116 1.75 -13.09 2.29
N PRO A 117 0.55 -13.49 1.82
CA PRO A 117 -0.69 -13.19 2.51
C PRO A 117 -0.75 -13.73 3.94
N PHE A 118 -0.14 -14.89 4.20
CA PHE A 118 -0.12 -15.50 5.54
C PHE A 118 0.82 -14.75 6.48
N ALA A 119 2.00 -14.35 5.97
CA ALA A 119 2.97 -13.61 6.77
C ALA A 119 2.45 -12.23 7.18
N VAL A 120 1.85 -11.50 6.23
CA VAL A 120 1.29 -10.19 6.55
C VAL A 120 0.04 -10.26 7.44
N ALA A 121 -0.73 -11.35 7.38
CA ALA A 121 -1.93 -11.53 8.23
C ALA A 121 -1.63 -11.58 9.74
N GLU A 122 -0.38 -11.74 10.14
CA GLU A 122 0.09 -11.67 11.53
C GLU A 122 0.40 -10.24 12.00
N MET A 123 0.22 -9.23 11.14
CA MET A 123 0.53 -7.83 11.44
C MET A 123 -0.73 -7.06 11.84
N ASP A 124 -0.56 -5.84 12.35
CA ASP A 124 -1.67 -4.96 12.73
C ASP A 124 -2.19 -4.13 11.56
N TYR A 125 -1.27 -3.66 10.70
CA TYR A 125 -1.57 -2.82 9.54
C TYR A 125 -0.69 -3.13 8.34
N GLY A 126 -1.14 -2.73 7.14
CA GLY A 126 -0.32 -2.73 5.93
C GLY A 126 -0.09 -1.31 5.40
N LEU A 127 1.18 -0.88 5.27
CA LEU A 127 1.52 0.45 4.77
C LEU A 127 1.53 0.48 3.23
N VAL A 128 0.77 1.41 2.68
CA VAL A 128 0.75 1.73 1.24
C VAL A 128 1.39 3.11 1.04
N TRP A 129 2.71 3.09 0.94
CA TRP A 129 3.55 4.29 0.79
C TRP A 129 4.60 4.06 -0.28
N ASP A 130 5.16 5.14 -0.85
CA ASP A 130 6.30 5.10 -1.74
C ASP A 130 6.95 6.49 -1.83
N GLY A 131 8.12 6.56 -2.46
CA GLY A 131 8.85 7.81 -2.66
C GLY A 131 10.17 7.87 -1.89
N SER A 132 10.77 9.05 -1.89
CA SER A 132 12.11 9.30 -1.32
C SER A 132 12.09 10.20 -0.08
N GLY A 133 10.95 10.81 0.23
CA GLY A 133 10.82 11.74 1.35
C GLY A 133 10.89 11.06 2.72
N LYS A 134 11.45 11.78 3.68
CA LYS A 134 11.56 11.32 5.08
C LYS A 134 10.20 11.20 5.78
N ASP A 135 9.31 12.11 5.47
CA ASP A 135 8.01 12.27 6.12
C ASP A 135 6.88 12.46 5.11
N GLU A 136 7.10 13.24 4.07
CA GLU A 136 6.13 13.54 3.02
C GLU A 136 6.38 12.71 1.76
N ILE A 137 5.37 12.61 0.91
CA ILE A 137 5.50 11.97 -0.40
C ILE A 137 6.35 12.86 -1.32
N GLU A 138 7.47 12.31 -1.77
CA GLU A 138 8.39 12.94 -2.70
C GLU A 138 8.80 12.00 -3.84
N GLY A 139 9.27 12.59 -4.95
CA GLY A 139 9.75 11.86 -6.11
C GLY A 139 8.65 11.25 -6.98
N GLY A 140 9.03 10.79 -8.16
CA GLY A 140 8.08 10.30 -9.17
C GLY A 140 7.29 9.07 -8.76
N LEU A 141 7.87 8.17 -7.96
CA LEU A 141 7.16 6.98 -7.45
C LEU A 141 6.15 7.37 -6.38
N GLY A 142 6.46 8.36 -5.54
CA GLY A 142 5.53 8.90 -4.57
C GLY A 142 4.34 9.59 -5.24
N GLU A 143 4.60 10.50 -6.18
CA GLU A 143 3.57 11.17 -6.96
C GLU A 143 2.68 10.20 -7.76
N TYR A 144 3.24 9.06 -8.21
CA TYR A 144 2.47 8.03 -8.88
C TYR A 144 1.36 7.44 -8.01
N LEU A 145 1.51 7.42 -6.68
CA LEU A 145 0.47 6.95 -5.76
C LEU A 145 -0.85 7.74 -5.89
N ARG A 146 -0.82 8.98 -6.37
CA ARG A 146 -2.04 9.78 -6.61
C ARG A 146 -2.99 9.12 -7.59
N TYR A 147 -2.46 8.32 -8.51
CA TYR A 147 -3.21 7.78 -9.65
C TYR A 147 -3.21 6.25 -9.68
N ASN A 148 -2.38 5.62 -8.87
CA ASN A 148 -2.23 4.17 -8.85
C ASN A 148 -3.19 3.51 -7.85
N ASN A 149 -3.79 2.38 -8.28
CA ASN A 149 -4.36 1.41 -7.36
C ASN A 149 -3.26 0.45 -6.95
N SER A 150 -2.72 0.63 -5.75
CA SER A 150 -1.61 -0.18 -5.28
C SER A 150 -2.02 -1.64 -5.06
N HIS A 151 -1.28 -2.58 -5.67
CA HIS A 151 -1.43 -4.01 -5.37
C HIS A 151 -1.11 -4.36 -3.91
N LYS A 152 -0.28 -3.56 -3.23
CA LYS A 152 -0.05 -3.70 -1.78
C LYS A 152 -1.37 -3.54 -1.00
N CYS A 153 -2.20 -2.54 -1.39
CA CYS A 153 -3.49 -2.33 -0.76
C CYS A 153 -4.39 -3.58 -0.91
N ALA A 154 -4.47 -4.13 -2.12
CA ALA A 154 -5.25 -5.35 -2.37
C ALA A 154 -4.72 -6.56 -1.58
N LEU A 155 -3.40 -6.76 -1.53
CA LEU A 155 -2.76 -7.80 -0.72
C LEU A 155 -3.17 -7.68 0.75
N TYR A 156 -2.98 -6.51 1.36
CA TYR A 156 -3.23 -6.35 2.79
C TYR A 156 -4.70 -6.55 3.14
N LEU A 157 -5.61 -5.93 2.41
CA LEU A 157 -7.05 -6.10 2.65
C LEU A 157 -7.50 -7.55 2.44
N ALA A 158 -6.98 -8.24 1.42
CA ALA A 158 -7.25 -9.65 1.19
C ALA A 158 -6.68 -10.55 2.32
N SER A 159 -5.61 -10.11 2.97
CA SER A 159 -5.02 -10.77 4.15
C SER A 159 -5.67 -10.38 5.48
N GLY A 160 -6.75 -9.60 5.43
CA GLY A 160 -7.50 -9.18 6.63
C GLY A 160 -6.91 -8.01 7.39
N LEU A 161 -5.88 -7.33 6.84
CA LEU A 161 -5.25 -6.17 7.47
C LEU A 161 -5.94 -4.87 7.08
N PRO A 162 -6.23 -3.97 8.03
CA PRO A 162 -6.48 -2.58 7.71
C PRO A 162 -5.23 -1.94 7.11
N VAL A 163 -5.44 -1.00 6.19
CA VAL A 163 -4.34 -0.34 5.48
C VAL A 163 -4.08 1.07 5.99
N ILE A 164 -2.81 1.50 5.93
CA ILE A 164 -2.42 2.88 6.11
C ILE A 164 -2.07 3.44 4.74
N VAL A 165 -2.74 4.51 4.32
CA VAL A 165 -2.56 5.10 2.99
C VAL A 165 -2.35 6.61 3.08
N TRP A 166 -1.61 7.17 2.13
CA TRP A 166 -1.47 8.63 1.99
C TRP A 166 -2.80 9.28 1.59
N SER A 167 -3.12 10.43 2.21
CA SER A 167 -4.39 11.13 2.04
C SER A 167 -4.70 11.56 0.60
N GLN A 168 -3.67 11.78 -0.21
CA GLN A 168 -3.82 12.18 -1.61
C GLN A 168 -3.63 11.00 -2.59
N SER A 169 -3.46 9.78 -2.08
CA SER A 169 -3.34 8.58 -2.93
C SER A 169 -4.65 8.25 -3.64
N GLY A 170 -4.53 7.53 -4.76
CA GLY A 170 -5.70 6.99 -5.45
C GLY A 170 -6.56 6.06 -4.61
N MET A 171 -5.99 5.49 -3.53
CA MET A 171 -6.67 4.58 -2.62
C MET A 171 -7.37 5.29 -1.44
N ALA A 172 -7.06 6.56 -1.16
CA ALA A 172 -7.57 7.27 0.02
C ALA A 172 -9.10 7.34 0.06
N TYR A 173 -9.74 7.59 -1.08
CA TYR A 173 -11.20 7.61 -1.19
C TYR A 173 -11.79 6.24 -0.84
N PHE A 174 -11.27 5.16 -1.44
CA PHE A 174 -11.72 3.80 -1.20
C PHE A 174 -11.60 3.42 0.29
N VAL A 175 -10.44 3.70 0.90
CA VAL A 175 -10.19 3.38 2.32
C VAL A 175 -11.15 4.10 3.25
N LYS A 176 -11.44 5.38 2.99
CA LYS A 176 -12.42 6.18 3.77
C LYS A 176 -13.84 5.65 3.58
N GLU A 177 -14.24 5.39 2.34
CA GLU A 177 -15.61 4.95 2.00
C GLU A 177 -15.94 3.59 2.63
N HIS A 178 -14.97 2.67 2.66
CA HIS A 178 -15.17 1.31 3.20
C HIS A 178 -14.70 1.15 4.66
N ALA A 179 -14.19 2.20 5.29
CA ALA A 179 -13.66 2.17 6.66
C ALA A 179 -12.68 0.99 6.90
N CYS A 180 -11.81 0.70 5.90
CA CYS A 180 -10.90 -0.44 5.91
C CYS A 180 -9.45 -0.06 6.21
N GLY A 181 -9.20 1.07 6.86
CA GLY A 181 -7.86 1.53 7.22
C GLY A 181 -7.80 2.97 7.68
N ILE A 182 -6.59 3.50 7.72
CA ILE A 182 -6.25 4.83 8.21
C ILE A 182 -5.69 5.65 7.04
N VAL A 183 -6.02 6.92 7.01
CA VAL A 183 -5.51 7.87 6.01
C VAL A 183 -4.67 8.92 6.72
N ILE A 184 -3.39 8.98 6.36
CA ILE A 184 -2.40 9.88 6.95
C ILE A 184 -1.87 10.88 5.91
N ASP A 185 -1.43 12.03 6.36
CA ASP A 185 -0.77 13.02 5.50
C ASP A 185 0.75 12.81 5.44
N ARG A 186 1.34 12.36 6.55
CA ARG A 186 2.78 12.21 6.77
C ARG A 186 3.12 10.90 7.49
N LEU A 187 4.36 10.44 7.33
CA LEU A 187 4.84 9.25 8.06
C LEU A 187 4.93 9.48 9.57
N SER A 188 5.18 10.70 10.01
CA SER A 188 5.14 11.06 11.44
C SER A 188 3.77 10.86 12.08
N ASP A 189 2.68 10.80 11.30
CA ASP A 189 1.34 10.50 11.82
C ASP A 189 1.20 9.03 12.27
N LEU A 190 2.22 8.18 12.04
CA LEU A 190 2.27 6.80 12.54
C LEU A 190 2.35 6.72 14.08
N ASP A 191 2.71 7.80 14.76
CA ASP A 191 2.68 7.91 16.22
C ASP A 191 1.26 7.90 16.81
N GLN A 192 0.23 8.03 15.96
CA GLN A 192 -1.19 8.09 16.34
C GLN A 192 -1.94 6.79 16.00
N VAL A 193 -1.25 5.77 15.45
CA VAL A 193 -1.81 4.50 15.03
C VAL A 193 -1.73 3.45 16.14
#